data_83811baa0de0a1641980bb6ce5bab2e2
#
_entry.id   83811baa0de0a1641980bb6ce5bab2e2
#
_cell.length_a   1.000
_cell.length_b   1.000
_cell.length_c   1.000
_cell.angle_alpha   90.00
_cell.angle_beta   90.00
_cell.angle_gamma   90.00
#
_symmetry.space_group_name_H-M   'P 1'
#
loop_
_entity.id
_entity.type
_entity.pdbx_description
1 polymer ?
#
loop_
_entity_poly.entity_id
_entity_poly.type
_entity_poly.pdbx_seq_one_letter_code
_entity_poly.pdbx_strand_id
1 'polypeptide(L)'
;MKKPLKLFSSLFMTLLLLFSFATASFADRVLIIQDLPKQAYRYGVGAYEGVVAHSTATPEAPAINIQRYESRTWRSAFVHYAVDWDEAIQIADTKYIAYGAGPAANKRFVHVELSETSNPAKFKSSYERYVKLLAKILKDRGIHPSKGLWTHKDITYKLGGTDHEDPLDYLRSHGVSESQFRADVQKAYEGATVTVKPKPQEPSQNVTWTTGVAYIDGYNVNLRSGPSTNYGTIRQLNKDESYQVWGKQGDWLNLGGNQWIYNNPSYIKYQGEQTPAASSVVGKRVVSKVDNLRFYDAASWADKDVAGTVDEGLGFTIDAKVSVNGSAQYKVHNSKGTTFYITANESYVYVK
;
A
#
# COMPACT_ATOMS: atom_id res chain seq x y z
N MET A 1 -15.20 75.18 -51.46
CA MET A 1 -15.16 74.82 -50.04
C MET A 1 -15.02 73.25 -49.94
N LYS A 2 -13.85 72.73 -49.68
CA LYS A 2 -13.57 71.28 -49.59
C LYS A 2 -13.54 70.92 -48.10
N LYS A 3 -14.42 69.99 -47.67
CA LYS A 3 -14.41 69.44 -46.27
C LYS A 3 -13.31 68.38 -46.15
N PRO A 4 -12.57 68.39 -45.05
CA PRO A 4 -11.57 67.32 -44.82
C PRO A 4 -12.23 66.03 -44.31
N LEU A 5 -11.80 64.92 -44.93
CA LEU A 5 -12.15 63.53 -44.57
C LEU A 5 -11.33 63.13 -43.34
N LYS A 6 -12.01 62.84 -42.22
CA LYS A 6 -11.36 62.34 -41.01
C LYS A 6 -11.13 60.84 -41.15
N LEU A 7 -9.87 60.47 -41.24
CA LEU A 7 -9.39 59.07 -41.24
C LEU A 7 -9.45 58.55 -39.79
N PHE A 8 -10.39 57.64 -39.49
CA PHE A 8 -10.39 56.91 -38.24
C PHE A 8 -9.44 55.70 -38.35
N SER A 9 -8.28 55.82 -37.74
CA SER A 9 -7.35 54.69 -37.58
C SER A 9 -7.85 53.79 -36.45
N SER A 10 -8.44 52.66 -36.80
CA SER A 10 -8.83 51.60 -35.86
C SER A 10 -7.58 50.77 -35.55
N LEU A 11 -7.03 51.03 -34.35
CA LEU A 11 -5.93 50.20 -33.81
C LEU A 11 -6.55 48.91 -33.25
N PHE A 12 -6.50 47.84 -34.05
CA PHE A 12 -6.86 46.50 -33.62
C PHE A 12 -5.74 45.96 -32.73
N MET A 13 -5.90 46.11 -31.42
CA MET A 13 -5.00 45.53 -30.40
C MET A 13 -5.34 44.05 -30.23
N THR A 14 -4.63 43.20 -30.97
CA THR A 14 -4.73 41.75 -30.82
C THR A 14 -4.09 41.35 -29.48
N LEU A 15 -4.92 41.12 -28.46
CA LEU A 15 -4.49 40.54 -27.18
C LEU A 15 -4.16 39.06 -27.39
N LEU A 16 -2.88 38.76 -27.58
CA LEU A 16 -2.39 37.40 -27.63
C LEU A 16 -2.44 36.82 -26.20
N LEU A 17 -3.52 36.13 -25.88
CA LEU A 17 -3.62 35.30 -24.67
C LEU A 17 -2.63 34.14 -24.80
N LEU A 18 -1.43 34.30 -24.24
CA LEU A 18 -0.51 33.20 -23.99
C LEU A 18 -1.14 32.28 -22.95
N PHE A 19 -1.88 31.29 -23.41
CA PHE A 19 -2.20 30.14 -22.58
C PHE A 19 -0.89 29.42 -22.27
N SER A 20 -0.28 29.74 -21.15
CA SER A 20 0.71 28.88 -20.53
C SER A 20 0.01 27.56 -20.19
N PHE A 21 0.10 26.58 -21.07
CA PHE A 21 -0.17 25.19 -20.69
C PHE A 21 0.90 24.84 -19.65
N ALA A 22 0.56 25.04 -18.38
CA ALA A 22 1.29 24.39 -17.32
C ALA A 22 1.15 22.88 -17.61
N THR A 23 2.20 22.27 -18.14
CA THR A 23 2.31 20.82 -18.20
C THR A 23 2.23 20.37 -16.76
N ALA A 24 1.07 19.85 -16.36
CA ALA A 24 0.90 19.28 -15.04
C ALA A 24 2.01 18.22 -14.90
N SER A 25 2.97 18.48 -14.02
CA SER A 25 3.94 17.49 -13.63
C SER A 25 3.14 16.34 -13.02
N PHE A 26 3.28 15.13 -13.54
CA PHE A 26 2.60 13.96 -12.98
C PHE A 26 3.28 13.44 -11.73
N ALA A 27 4.49 13.90 -11.47
CA ALA A 27 5.07 13.83 -10.14
C ALA A 27 4.67 15.11 -9.40
N ASP A 28 4.01 14.96 -8.29
CA ASP A 28 3.65 16.08 -7.43
C ASP A 28 4.91 16.74 -6.85
N ARG A 29 5.97 15.92 -6.65
CA ARG A 29 7.30 16.38 -6.24
C ARG A 29 8.42 15.69 -7.02
N VAL A 30 9.54 16.41 -7.16
CA VAL A 30 10.78 15.89 -7.73
C VAL A 30 11.86 15.94 -6.65
N LEU A 31 12.25 14.79 -6.14
CA LEU A 31 13.23 14.60 -5.08
C LEU A 31 14.32 13.61 -5.53
N ILE A 32 15.07 14.02 -6.56
CA ILE A 32 16.11 13.19 -7.16
C ILE A 32 17.22 12.90 -6.13
N ILE A 33 17.58 11.63 -6.00
CA ILE A 33 18.75 11.21 -5.24
C ILE A 33 19.99 11.62 -6.04
N GLN A 34 20.86 12.45 -5.45
CA GLN A 34 21.95 13.09 -6.17
C GLN A 34 23.05 12.13 -6.63
N ASP A 35 23.32 11.07 -5.87
CA ASP A 35 24.44 10.15 -6.11
C ASP A 35 24.11 8.98 -7.04
N LEU A 36 22.93 9.01 -7.70
CA LEU A 36 22.53 7.94 -8.60
C LEU A 36 23.44 7.86 -9.84
N PRO A 37 23.74 6.65 -10.32
CA PRO A 37 24.53 6.47 -11.52
C PRO A 37 23.78 6.98 -12.76
N LYS A 38 24.46 7.76 -13.60
CA LYS A 38 23.94 8.25 -14.89
C LYS A 38 24.26 7.26 -16.01
N GLN A 39 23.77 6.04 -15.90
CA GLN A 39 23.96 5.00 -16.91
C GLN A 39 22.81 5.04 -17.92
N ALA A 40 23.13 5.08 -19.22
CA ALA A 40 22.14 5.07 -20.29
C ALA A 40 21.43 3.72 -20.42
N TYR A 41 20.18 3.74 -20.91
CA TYR A 41 19.50 2.53 -21.38
C TYR A 41 20.26 1.88 -22.54
N ARG A 42 19.90 0.62 -22.89
CA ARG A 42 20.61 -0.15 -23.94
C ARG A 42 20.61 0.52 -25.32
N TYR A 43 19.68 1.42 -25.59
CA TYR A 43 19.60 2.17 -26.83
C TYR A 43 19.96 3.66 -26.68
N GLY A 44 20.53 4.05 -25.56
CA GLY A 44 20.99 5.41 -25.30
C GLY A 44 20.25 6.14 -24.18
N VAL A 45 20.66 7.38 -23.95
CA VAL A 45 20.08 8.23 -22.89
C VAL A 45 18.62 8.53 -23.21
N GLY A 46 17.72 8.30 -22.22
CA GLY A 46 16.28 8.50 -22.37
C GLY A 46 15.56 7.49 -23.26
N ALA A 47 16.26 6.49 -23.79
CA ALA A 47 15.71 5.52 -24.75
C ALA A 47 15.10 4.30 -24.08
N TYR A 48 14.28 4.52 -23.03
CA TYR A 48 13.54 3.41 -22.39
C TYR A 48 12.48 2.81 -23.34
N GLU A 49 12.19 1.53 -23.14
CA GLU A 49 11.30 0.72 -23.98
C GLU A 49 9.92 0.51 -23.37
N GLY A 50 9.69 1.01 -22.18
CA GLY A 50 8.44 0.88 -21.46
C GLY A 50 8.60 1.19 -19.98
N VAL A 51 7.64 0.74 -19.19
CA VAL A 51 7.59 0.92 -17.75
C VAL A 51 7.32 -0.40 -17.06
N VAL A 52 7.99 -0.65 -15.93
CA VAL A 52 7.69 -1.75 -15.02
C VAL A 52 6.88 -1.22 -13.84
N ALA A 53 5.77 -1.85 -13.62
CA ALA A 53 4.85 -1.61 -12.53
C ALA A 53 5.26 -2.49 -11.33
N HIS A 54 5.48 -1.86 -10.16
CA HIS A 54 5.85 -2.50 -8.89
C HIS A 54 4.87 -2.18 -7.77
N SER A 55 4.98 -2.89 -6.66
CA SER A 55 4.44 -2.49 -5.36
C SER A 55 5.44 -2.76 -4.24
N THR A 56 5.41 -1.93 -3.21
CA THR A 56 6.52 -1.79 -2.25
C THR A 56 6.74 -2.98 -1.31
N ALA A 57 5.83 -3.94 -1.25
CA ALA A 57 5.79 -5.01 -0.24
C ALA A 57 6.01 -4.51 1.22
N THR A 58 5.81 -3.22 1.43
CA THR A 58 5.97 -2.53 2.73
C THR A 58 4.67 -1.78 3.03
N PRO A 59 3.73 -2.43 3.73
CA PRO A 59 2.42 -1.84 4.03
C PRO A 59 2.53 -0.49 4.75
N GLU A 60 1.64 0.45 4.36
CA GLU A 60 1.49 1.79 4.95
C GLU A 60 2.75 2.68 4.86
N ALA A 61 3.71 2.36 4.00
CA ALA A 61 4.86 3.23 3.74
C ALA A 61 4.51 4.27 2.65
N PRO A 62 4.44 5.57 2.96
CA PRO A 62 4.19 6.60 1.96
C PRO A 62 5.39 6.78 1.02
N ALA A 63 5.17 7.36 -0.17
CA ALA A 63 6.17 7.55 -1.21
C ALA A 63 7.46 8.24 -0.72
N ILE A 64 7.33 9.18 0.21
CA ILE A 64 8.50 9.85 0.82
C ILE A 64 9.39 8.89 1.62
N ASN A 65 8.83 7.84 2.21
CA ASN A 65 9.62 6.85 2.94
C ASN A 65 10.43 5.98 1.96
N ILE A 66 9.88 5.66 0.80
CA ILE A 66 10.59 4.95 -0.27
C ILE A 66 11.78 5.81 -0.74
N GLN A 67 11.56 7.09 -1.06
CA GLN A 67 12.62 8.00 -1.45
C GLN A 67 13.74 8.10 -0.39
N ARG A 68 13.37 8.23 0.90
CA ARG A 68 14.33 8.29 2.01
C ARG A 68 15.10 6.98 2.20
N TYR A 69 14.44 5.85 2.02
CA TYR A 69 15.07 4.54 2.09
C TYR A 69 16.07 4.39 0.95
N GLU A 70 15.64 4.60 -0.29
CA GLU A 70 16.49 4.44 -1.47
C GLU A 70 17.64 5.45 -1.51
N SER A 71 17.48 6.64 -0.93
CA SER A 71 18.60 7.60 -0.83
C SER A 71 19.82 7.05 -0.07
N ARG A 72 19.62 6.04 0.76
CA ARG A 72 20.68 5.36 1.53
C ARG A 72 21.08 4.01 0.97
N THR A 73 20.18 3.37 0.22
CA THR A 73 20.32 1.98 -0.24
C THR A 73 20.39 1.82 -1.76
N TRP A 74 20.43 2.90 -2.52
CA TRP A 74 20.36 2.91 -3.99
C TRP A 74 21.37 1.99 -4.68
N ARG A 75 22.50 1.70 -4.02
CA ARG A 75 23.51 0.76 -4.56
C ARG A 75 22.96 -0.66 -4.70
N SER A 76 21.96 -1.03 -3.92
CA SER A 76 21.28 -2.32 -4.00
C SER A 76 20.07 -2.29 -4.92
N ALA A 77 19.18 -1.31 -4.74
CA ALA A 77 17.99 -1.12 -5.55
C ALA A 77 17.49 0.32 -5.44
N PHE A 78 16.88 0.83 -6.51
CA PHE A 78 16.12 2.08 -6.54
C PHE A 78 15.22 2.13 -7.77
N VAL A 79 14.20 2.97 -7.73
CA VAL A 79 13.23 3.16 -8.81
C VAL A 79 13.19 4.62 -9.29
N HIS A 80 12.45 4.90 -10.35
CA HIS A 80 12.29 6.26 -10.86
C HIS A 80 11.22 7.05 -10.14
N TYR A 81 10.15 6.37 -9.73
CA TYR A 81 9.00 6.99 -9.08
C TYR A 81 8.48 6.12 -7.94
N ALA A 82 8.04 6.76 -6.87
CA ALA A 82 7.19 6.17 -5.85
C ALA A 82 5.84 6.91 -5.81
N VAL A 83 4.75 6.17 -5.66
CA VAL A 83 3.38 6.69 -5.69
C VAL A 83 2.64 6.21 -4.47
N ASP A 84 2.00 7.13 -3.75
CA ASP A 84 1.10 6.82 -2.65
C ASP A 84 -0.27 7.52 -2.82
N TRP A 85 -1.06 7.52 -1.75
CA TRP A 85 -2.40 8.11 -1.71
C TRP A 85 -2.40 9.65 -1.72
N ASP A 86 -1.29 10.28 -1.37
CA ASP A 86 -1.16 11.73 -1.30
C ASP A 86 -0.42 12.29 -2.51
N GLU A 87 0.65 11.60 -2.96
CA GLU A 87 1.55 12.14 -3.98
C GLU A 87 2.23 11.08 -4.85
N ALA A 88 2.81 11.54 -5.95
CA ALA A 88 3.82 10.83 -6.73
C ALA A 88 5.15 11.58 -6.62
N ILE A 89 6.23 10.90 -6.25
CA ILE A 89 7.57 11.47 -6.13
C ILE A 89 8.47 10.90 -7.22
N GLN A 90 9.10 11.77 -8.00
CA GLN A 90 10.19 11.38 -8.87
C GLN A 90 11.49 11.28 -8.07
N ILE A 91 12.09 10.10 -8.03
CA ILE A 91 13.28 9.75 -7.25
C ILE A 91 14.54 9.74 -8.10
N ALA A 92 14.41 9.32 -9.38
CA ALA A 92 15.50 9.26 -10.32
C ALA A 92 15.13 9.90 -11.67
N ASP A 93 16.14 10.40 -12.38
CA ASP A 93 15.96 10.96 -13.73
C ASP A 93 15.69 9.81 -14.73
N THR A 94 14.54 9.85 -15.39
CA THR A 94 14.12 8.85 -16.38
C THR A 94 14.98 8.79 -17.64
N LYS A 95 15.94 9.68 -17.78
CA LYS A 95 16.93 9.59 -18.86
C LYS A 95 17.95 8.47 -18.66
N TYR A 96 18.08 7.97 -17.45
CA TYR A 96 19.04 6.96 -17.04
C TYR A 96 18.32 5.75 -16.45
N ILE A 97 19.03 4.62 -16.35
CA ILE A 97 18.45 3.39 -15.77
C ILE A 97 18.23 3.51 -14.27
N ALA A 98 17.35 2.65 -13.74
CA ALA A 98 17.24 2.35 -12.31
C ALA A 98 17.51 0.85 -12.07
N TYR A 99 17.61 0.45 -10.80
CA TYR A 99 17.91 -0.92 -10.37
C TYR A 99 16.70 -1.54 -9.68
N GLY A 100 15.61 -1.72 -10.44
CA GLY A 100 14.30 -2.11 -9.89
C GLY A 100 13.82 -3.53 -10.21
N ALA A 101 14.34 -4.19 -11.26
CA ALA A 101 13.81 -5.49 -11.69
C ALA A 101 14.85 -6.41 -12.35
N GLY A 102 16.08 -6.37 -11.85
CA GLY A 102 17.17 -7.20 -12.37
C GLY A 102 17.84 -6.64 -13.64
N PRO A 103 19.04 -7.13 -13.97
CA PRO A 103 19.94 -6.52 -14.97
C PRO A 103 19.34 -6.40 -16.38
N ALA A 104 18.49 -7.33 -16.80
CA ALA A 104 17.88 -7.34 -18.12
C ALA A 104 16.81 -6.25 -18.23
N ALA A 105 15.97 -6.06 -17.20
CA ALA A 105 14.92 -5.06 -17.17
C ALA A 105 15.45 -3.66 -16.88
N ASN A 106 16.43 -3.53 -15.98
CA ASN A 106 17.02 -2.24 -15.59
C ASN A 106 17.52 -1.43 -16.79
N LYS A 107 18.09 -2.09 -17.80
CA LYS A 107 18.61 -1.46 -19.01
C LYS A 107 17.53 -1.05 -20.02
N ARG A 108 16.25 -1.32 -19.72
CA ARG A 108 15.15 -1.18 -20.68
C ARG A 108 14.01 -0.29 -20.22
N PHE A 109 13.71 -0.27 -18.93
CA PHE A 109 12.44 0.24 -18.46
C PHE A 109 12.60 1.34 -17.40
N VAL A 110 11.61 2.21 -17.36
CA VAL A 110 11.34 3.05 -16.19
C VAL A 110 10.64 2.20 -15.13
N HIS A 111 10.94 2.41 -13.87
CA HIS A 111 10.38 1.65 -12.74
C HIS A 111 9.53 2.55 -11.86
N VAL A 112 8.33 2.11 -11.48
CA VAL A 112 7.38 2.86 -10.65
C VAL A 112 6.87 1.97 -9.53
N GLU A 113 7.10 2.38 -8.28
CA GLU A 113 6.60 1.73 -7.06
C GLU A 113 5.24 2.29 -6.65
N LEU A 114 4.30 1.40 -6.34
CA LEU A 114 3.03 1.71 -5.71
C LEU A 114 3.10 1.38 -4.22
N SER A 115 2.91 2.37 -3.36
CA SER A 115 2.81 2.16 -1.91
C SER A 115 1.61 1.30 -1.55
N GLU A 116 1.84 0.29 -0.73
CA GLU A 116 0.79 -0.62 -0.29
C GLU A 116 0.05 -0.06 0.93
N THR A 117 -1.26 -0.27 0.97
CA THR A 117 -2.14 0.12 2.08
C THR A 117 -3.32 -0.83 2.16
N SER A 118 -3.81 -1.08 3.36
CA SER A 118 -5.06 -1.81 3.57
C SER A 118 -6.31 -0.92 3.50
N ASN A 119 -6.12 0.41 3.50
CA ASN A 119 -7.21 1.38 3.47
C ASN A 119 -7.76 1.56 2.04
N PRO A 120 -9.05 1.25 1.77
CA PRO A 120 -9.60 1.31 0.42
C PRO A 120 -9.62 2.71 -0.19
N ALA A 121 -9.77 3.78 0.61
CA ALA A 121 -9.77 5.14 0.10
C ALA A 121 -8.36 5.58 -0.31
N LYS A 122 -7.35 5.25 0.51
CA LYS A 122 -5.94 5.45 0.16
C LYS A 122 -5.57 4.65 -1.09
N PHE A 123 -5.93 3.36 -1.15
CA PHE A 123 -5.70 2.53 -2.33
C PHE A 123 -6.29 3.15 -3.59
N LYS A 124 -7.56 3.58 -3.53
CA LYS A 124 -8.21 4.25 -4.67
C LYS A 124 -7.39 5.44 -5.16
N SER A 125 -6.98 6.34 -4.25
CA SER A 125 -6.23 7.54 -4.61
C SER A 125 -4.86 7.20 -5.20
N SER A 126 -4.10 6.29 -4.57
CA SER A 126 -2.78 5.86 -5.06
C SER A 126 -2.86 5.11 -6.39
N TYR A 127 -3.84 4.22 -6.55
CA TYR A 127 -4.02 3.47 -7.79
C TYR A 127 -4.37 4.37 -8.98
N GLU A 128 -5.30 5.31 -8.81
CA GLU A 128 -5.67 6.24 -9.89
C GLU A 128 -4.49 7.12 -10.32
N ARG A 129 -3.66 7.56 -9.36
CA ARG A 129 -2.42 8.31 -9.61
C ARG A 129 -1.38 7.43 -10.31
N TYR A 130 -1.21 6.20 -9.84
CA TYR A 130 -0.28 5.21 -10.38
C TYR A 130 -0.57 4.88 -11.85
N VAL A 131 -1.82 4.54 -12.16
CA VAL A 131 -2.26 4.24 -13.53
C VAL A 131 -2.03 5.43 -14.48
N LYS A 132 -2.33 6.65 -14.02
CA LYS A 132 -2.08 7.88 -14.80
C LYS A 132 -0.59 8.11 -15.07
N LEU A 133 0.27 7.87 -14.05
CA LEU A 133 1.71 8.03 -14.19
C LEU A 133 2.29 7.00 -15.17
N LEU A 134 1.93 5.72 -15.04
CA LEU A 134 2.33 4.66 -15.97
C LEU A 134 1.95 5.00 -17.42
N ALA A 135 0.71 5.41 -17.63
CA ALA A 135 0.19 5.80 -18.93
C ALA A 135 0.95 7.01 -19.50
N LYS A 136 1.26 8.00 -18.67
CA LYS A 136 2.03 9.17 -19.09
C LYS A 136 3.46 8.81 -19.52
N ILE A 137 4.16 8.02 -18.72
CA ILE A 137 5.52 7.57 -19.04
C ILE A 137 5.55 6.91 -20.42
N LEU A 138 4.57 6.06 -20.71
CA LEU A 138 4.43 5.41 -22.00
C LEU A 138 4.10 6.41 -23.12
N LYS A 139 3.19 7.33 -22.86
CA LYS A 139 2.75 8.34 -23.82
C LYS A 139 3.86 9.31 -24.21
N ASP A 140 4.70 9.72 -23.26
CA ASP A 140 5.84 10.63 -23.48
C ASP A 140 6.86 10.06 -24.49
N ARG A 141 6.89 8.72 -24.64
CA ARG A 141 7.74 8.02 -25.63
C ARG A 141 6.96 7.48 -26.82
N GLY A 142 5.65 7.70 -26.89
CA GLY A 142 4.80 7.13 -27.94
C GLY A 142 4.73 5.60 -27.90
N ILE A 143 4.93 4.99 -26.73
CA ILE A 143 4.91 3.54 -26.55
C ILE A 143 3.50 3.10 -26.14
N HIS A 144 2.88 2.25 -26.96
CA HIS A 144 1.55 1.74 -26.65
C HIS A 144 1.58 0.80 -25.42
N PRO A 145 0.62 0.87 -24.49
CA PRO A 145 0.60 0.05 -23.27
C PRO A 145 0.69 -1.46 -23.53
N SER A 146 0.09 -1.96 -24.60
CA SER A 146 0.18 -3.40 -24.96
C SER A 146 1.60 -3.90 -25.23
N LYS A 147 2.55 -2.99 -25.49
CA LYS A 147 3.97 -3.31 -25.75
C LYS A 147 4.87 -2.87 -24.61
N GLY A 148 4.54 -1.75 -23.99
CA GLY A 148 5.42 -1.07 -23.04
C GLY A 148 5.04 -1.20 -21.57
N LEU A 149 3.84 -1.65 -21.22
CA LEU A 149 3.46 -1.89 -19.83
C LEU A 149 3.86 -3.30 -19.41
N TRP A 150 4.78 -3.37 -18.47
CA TRP A 150 5.27 -4.59 -17.86
C TRP A 150 4.99 -4.56 -16.37
N THR A 151 4.76 -5.73 -15.76
CA THR A 151 4.77 -5.93 -14.31
C THR A 151 6.10 -6.59 -13.91
N HIS A 152 6.46 -6.55 -12.63
CA HIS A 152 7.62 -7.31 -12.17
C HIS A 152 7.45 -8.81 -12.49
N LYS A 153 6.22 -9.33 -12.36
CA LYS A 153 5.90 -10.69 -12.79
C LYS A 153 6.24 -10.96 -14.26
N ASP A 154 5.92 -10.03 -15.17
CA ASP A 154 6.30 -10.17 -16.59
C ASP A 154 7.82 -10.28 -16.75
N ILE A 155 8.59 -9.50 -15.97
CA ILE A 155 10.04 -9.57 -16.00
C ILE A 155 10.53 -10.93 -15.56
N THR A 156 10.03 -11.42 -14.41
CA THR A 156 10.40 -12.72 -13.86
C THR A 156 10.22 -13.84 -14.89
N TYR A 157 9.09 -13.90 -15.56
CA TYR A 157 8.78 -15.02 -16.46
C TYR A 157 9.27 -14.84 -17.90
N LYS A 158 9.47 -13.60 -18.36
CA LYS A 158 9.81 -13.33 -19.78
C LYS A 158 11.28 -12.92 -20.00
N LEU A 159 11.92 -12.33 -18.99
CA LEU A 159 13.31 -11.86 -19.08
C LEU A 159 14.23 -12.58 -18.09
N GLY A 160 13.70 -13.01 -16.95
CA GLY A 160 14.48 -13.62 -15.86
C GLY A 160 15.36 -12.63 -15.09
N GLY A 161 16.16 -13.16 -14.17
CA GLY A 161 17.07 -12.35 -13.35
C GLY A 161 16.45 -11.72 -12.13
N THR A 162 15.21 -12.10 -11.79
CA THR A 162 14.43 -11.76 -10.61
C THR A 162 13.40 -12.85 -10.35
N ASP A 163 12.84 -12.93 -9.15
CA ASP A 163 11.81 -13.88 -8.73
C ASP A 163 10.53 -13.20 -8.19
N HIS A 164 10.43 -11.90 -8.33
CA HIS A 164 9.31 -11.11 -7.86
C HIS A 164 8.09 -11.17 -8.79
N GLU A 165 6.88 -11.09 -8.20
CA GLU A 165 5.60 -11.16 -8.94
C GLU A 165 4.67 -9.96 -8.70
N ASP A 166 5.16 -8.93 -8.01
CA ASP A 166 4.41 -7.69 -7.78
C ASP A 166 4.07 -6.96 -9.11
N PRO A 167 3.08 -6.07 -9.12
CA PRO A 167 2.14 -5.70 -8.04
C PRO A 167 0.86 -6.53 -8.03
N LEU A 168 0.78 -7.63 -8.79
CA LEU A 168 -0.50 -8.25 -9.15
C LEU A 168 -1.26 -8.83 -7.95
N ASP A 169 -0.58 -9.39 -6.96
CA ASP A 169 -1.25 -9.94 -5.78
C ASP A 169 -1.77 -8.82 -4.87
N TYR A 170 -1.02 -7.74 -4.72
CA TYR A 170 -1.49 -6.55 -4.03
C TYR A 170 -2.73 -5.94 -4.72
N LEU A 171 -2.69 -5.73 -6.02
CA LEU A 171 -3.83 -5.22 -6.79
C LEU A 171 -5.06 -6.14 -6.65
N ARG A 172 -4.86 -7.44 -6.72
CA ARG A 172 -5.94 -8.44 -6.56
C ARG A 172 -6.56 -8.39 -5.18
N SER A 173 -5.78 -8.15 -4.13
CA SER A 173 -6.30 -8.00 -2.76
C SER A 173 -7.30 -6.85 -2.64
N HIS A 174 -7.17 -5.84 -3.49
CA HIS A 174 -8.10 -4.71 -3.63
C HIS A 174 -9.17 -4.89 -4.71
N GLY A 175 -9.27 -6.09 -5.29
CA GLY A 175 -10.30 -6.41 -6.31
C GLY A 175 -9.95 -5.98 -7.73
N VAL A 176 -8.70 -5.57 -7.98
CA VAL A 176 -8.21 -5.23 -9.33
C VAL A 176 -7.50 -6.43 -9.93
N SER A 177 -8.11 -7.02 -10.97
CA SER A 177 -7.45 -8.08 -11.73
C SER A 177 -6.35 -7.53 -12.63
N GLU A 178 -5.43 -8.40 -13.09
CA GLU A 178 -4.41 -8.01 -14.06
C GLU A 178 -5.03 -7.44 -15.34
N SER A 179 -6.08 -8.06 -15.85
CA SER A 179 -6.78 -7.58 -17.05
C SER A 179 -7.39 -6.19 -16.83
N GLN A 180 -7.97 -5.95 -15.66
CA GLN A 180 -8.50 -4.63 -15.29
C GLN A 180 -7.37 -3.60 -15.19
N PHE A 181 -6.27 -3.91 -14.52
CA PHE A 181 -5.11 -3.03 -14.40
C PHE A 181 -4.58 -2.60 -15.78
N ARG A 182 -4.38 -3.57 -16.68
CA ARG A 182 -3.91 -3.27 -18.05
C ARG A 182 -4.91 -2.43 -18.84
N ALA A 183 -6.20 -2.70 -18.70
CA ALA A 183 -7.27 -1.93 -19.33
C ALA A 183 -7.32 -0.49 -18.78
N ASP A 184 -7.09 -0.30 -17.47
CA ASP A 184 -7.09 1.02 -16.84
C ASP A 184 -5.90 1.87 -17.29
N VAL A 185 -4.70 1.28 -17.42
CA VAL A 185 -3.54 1.98 -18.00
C VAL A 185 -3.79 2.34 -19.47
N GLN A 186 -4.44 1.46 -20.24
CA GLN A 186 -4.84 1.74 -21.62
C GLN A 186 -5.81 2.94 -21.70
N LYS A 187 -6.86 2.94 -20.90
CA LYS A 187 -7.83 4.05 -20.81
C LYS A 187 -7.15 5.37 -20.44
N ALA A 188 -6.26 5.34 -19.44
CA ALA A 188 -5.51 6.53 -19.04
C ALA A 188 -4.59 7.03 -20.17
N TYR A 189 -3.97 6.12 -20.92
CA TYR A 189 -3.14 6.45 -22.10
C TYR A 189 -3.98 7.14 -23.19
N GLU A 190 -5.21 6.73 -23.39
CA GLU A 190 -6.18 7.33 -24.31
C GLU A 190 -6.76 8.65 -23.79
N GLY A 191 -6.45 9.04 -22.56
CA GLY A 191 -6.91 10.29 -21.93
C GLY A 191 -8.25 10.18 -21.23
N ALA A 192 -8.78 8.97 -21.07
CA ALA A 192 -10.00 8.75 -20.31
C ALA A 192 -9.74 8.76 -18.78
N THR A 193 -10.73 9.20 -18.02
CA THR A 193 -10.65 9.13 -16.56
C THR A 193 -10.78 7.67 -16.10
N VAL A 194 -9.78 7.22 -15.33
CA VAL A 194 -9.85 5.95 -14.65
C VAL A 194 -10.39 6.19 -13.25
N THR A 195 -11.51 5.57 -12.94
CA THR A 195 -12.08 5.57 -11.59
C THR A 195 -12.20 4.13 -11.14
N VAL A 196 -11.38 3.75 -10.18
CA VAL A 196 -11.58 2.47 -9.49
C VAL A 196 -12.84 2.62 -8.65
N LYS A 197 -13.84 1.78 -8.91
CA LYS A 197 -14.84 1.56 -7.88
C LYS A 197 -14.10 0.82 -6.77
N PRO A 198 -13.98 1.40 -5.58
CA PRO A 198 -13.46 0.64 -4.46
C PRO A 198 -14.24 -0.67 -4.43
N LYS A 199 -13.54 -1.80 -4.25
CA LYS A 199 -14.25 -3.02 -3.88
C LYS A 199 -15.24 -2.58 -2.80
N PRO A 200 -16.55 -2.89 -2.94
CA PRO A 200 -17.49 -2.51 -1.90
C PRO A 200 -16.85 -2.90 -0.58
N GLN A 201 -16.60 -1.91 0.25
CA GLN A 201 -16.24 -2.17 1.62
C GLN A 201 -17.46 -2.90 2.13
N GLU A 202 -17.38 -4.22 2.23
CA GLU A 202 -18.38 -4.94 2.99
C GLU A 202 -18.46 -4.13 4.29
N PRO A 203 -19.66 -3.73 4.72
CA PRO A 203 -19.82 -2.87 5.85
C PRO A 203 -18.85 -3.39 6.90
N SER A 204 -18.05 -2.51 7.47
CA SER A 204 -17.06 -2.82 8.49
C SER A 204 -17.78 -3.63 9.57
N GLN A 205 -17.94 -4.90 9.33
CA GLN A 205 -18.43 -5.83 10.33
C GLN A 205 -17.31 -5.87 11.34
N ASN A 206 -17.57 -5.29 12.48
CA ASN A 206 -16.64 -5.24 13.59
C ASN A 206 -16.00 -6.62 13.75
N VAL A 207 -14.68 -6.70 13.53
CA VAL A 207 -13.95 -7.92 13.86
C VAL A 207 -14.14 -8.10 15.36
N THR A 208 -14.92 -9.08 15.74
CA THR A 208 -15.02 -9.46 17.13
C THR A 208 -13.76 -10.24 17.45
N TRP A 209 -12.91 -9.65 18.25
CA TRP A 209 -11.72 -10.33 18.75
C TRP A 209 -12.17 -11.49 19.64
N THR A 210 -11.74 -12.68 19.29
CA THR A 210 -12.00 -13.91 20.02
C THR A 210 -10.76 -14.77 19.94
N THR A 211 -10.51 -15.53 20.99
CA THR A 211 -9.44 -16.53 20.99
C THR A 211 -10.06 -17.91 20.92
N GLY A 212 -9.32 -18.84 20.36
CA GLY A 212 -9.77 -20.22 20.23
C GLY A 212 -8.88 -20.96 19.25
N VAL A 213 -9.23 -22.21 18.98
CA VAL A 213 -8.52 -23.05 18.01
C VAL A 213 -9.50 -23.53 16.95
N ALA A 214 -9.12 -23.35 15.69
CA ALA A 214 -9.82 -23.95 14.56
C ALA A 214 -9.09 -25.24 14.17
N TYR A 215 -9.79 -26.36 14.26
CA TYR A 215 -9.33 -27.66 13.77
C TYR A 215 -9.90 -27.89 12.38
N ILE A 216 -9.05 -28.23 11.43
CA ILE A 216 -9.46 -28.53 10.08
C ILE A 216 -9.87 -30.01 10.01
N ASP A 217 -11.14 -30.27 9.73
CA ASP A 217 -11.70 -31.63 9.62
C ASP A 217 -12.08 -31.96 8.15
N GLY A 218 -11.64 -31.12 7.19
CA GLY A 218 -11.84 -31.29 5.76
C GLY A 218 -10.54 -31.24 4.96
N TYR A 219 -10.64 -31.52 3.68
CA TYR A 219 -9.53 -31.41 2.72
C TYR A 219 -9.74 -30.21 1.80
N ASN A 220 -8.64 -29.62 1.32
CA ASN A 220 -8.64 -28.49 0.38
C ASN A 220 -9.45 -27.28 0.88
N VAL A 221 -9.43 -27.03 2.18
CA VAL A 221 -10.08 -25.87 2.79
C VAL A 221 -9.30 -24.61 2.43
N ASN A 222 -9.92 -23.68 1.72
CA ASN A 222 -9.21 -22.47 1.27
C ASN A 222 -8.88 -21.53 2.42
N LEU A 223 -7.60 -21.29 2.63
CA LEU A 223 -7.07 -20.19 3.42
C LEU A 223 -6.98 -18.93 2.54
N ARG A 224 -7.62 -17.85 2.95
CA ARG A 224 -7.75 -16.64 2.13
C ARG A 224 -7.10 -15.43 2.77
N SER A 225 -6.77 -14.44 1.94
CA SER A 225 -6.19 -13.17 2.37
C SER A 225 -7.20 -12.16 2.96
N GLY A 226 -8.43 -12.62 3.26
CA GLY A 226 -9.47 -11.79 3.87
C GLY A 226 -10.78 -12.55 4.09
N PRO A 227 -11.73 -11.98 4.84
CA PRO A 227 -12.93 -12.64 5.35
C PRO A 227 -14.07 -12.67 4.32
N SER A 228 -13.82 -13.14 3.11
CA SER A 228 -14.86 -13.45 2.11
C SER A 228 -14.32 -14.33 1.00
N THR A 229 -15.22 -14.95 0.20
CA THR A 229 -14.85 -15.71 -0.98
C THR A 229 -14.26 -14.86 -2.10
N ASN A 230 -14.39 -13.55 -2.03
CA ASN A 230 -13.81 -12.61 -2.99
C ASN A 230 -12.30 -12.38 -2.78
N TYR A 231 -11.77 -12.79 -1.61
CA TYR A 231 -10.33 -12.72 -1.36
C TYR A 231 -9.60 -13.92 -1.96
N GLY A 232 -8.38 -13.66 -2.45
CA GLY A 232 -7.53 -14.68 -3.03
C GLY A 232 -7.24 -15.83 -2.06
N THR A 233 -7.15 -17.05 -2.58
CA THR A 233 -6.70 -18.21 -1.80
C THR A 233 -5.18 -18.15 -1.68
N ILE A 234 -4.68 -18.11 -0.45
CA ILE A 234 -3.24 -18.14 -0.13
C ILE A 234 -2.71 -19.56 -0.35
N ARG A 235 -3.39 -20.53 0.26
CA ARG A 235 -3.15 -21.97 0.12
C ARG A 235 -4.38 -22.75 0.56
N GLN A 236 -4.32 -24.05 0.43
CA GLN A 236 -5.32 -24.96 0.98
C GLN A 236 -4.82 -25.61 2.28
N LEU A 237 -5.74 -25.81 3.21
CA LEU A 237 -5.54 -26.51 4.47
C LEU A 237 -6.16 -27.90 4.39
N ASN A 238 -5.61 -28.83 5.12
CA ASN A 238 -6.06 -30.21 5.10
C ASN A 238 -6.43 -30.70 6.49
N LYS A 239 -7.10 -31.82 6.53
CA LYS A 239 -7.50 -32.48 7.77
C LYS A 239 -6.31 -32.67 8.71
N ASP A 240 -6.58 -32.57 10.01
CA ASP A 240 -5.65 -32.66 11.13
C ASP A 240 -4.71 -31.47 11.32
N GLU A 241 -4.81 -30.42 10.47
CA GLU A 241 -4.18 -29.13 10.75
C GLU A 241 -5.01 -28.38 11.81
N SER A 242 -4.35 -27.58 12.67
CA SER A 242 -5.02 -26.73 13.65
C SER A 242 -4.34 -25.37 13.75
N TYR A 243 -5.16 -24.32 13.99
CA TYR A 243 -4.72 -22.93 13.95
C TYR A 243 -5.31 -22.14 15.11
N GLN A 244 -4.48 -21.29 15.71
CA GLN A 244 -4.96 -20.28 16.64
C GLN A 244 -5.86 -19.29 15.90
N VAL A 245 -7.05 -19.04 16.46
CA VAL A 245 -7.96 -18.00 16.00
C VAL A 245 -7.76 -16.75 16.84
N TRP A 246 -7.63 -15.60 16.18
CA TRP A 246 -7.40 -14.30 16.80
C TRP A 246 -8.60 -13.37 16.69
N GLY A 247 -9.56 -13.68 15.82
CA GLY A 247 -10.75 -12.87 15.63
C GLY A 247 -11.76 -13.55 14.72
N LYS A 248 -12.96 -12.97 14.69
CA LYS A 248 -14.08 -13.41 13.86
C LYS A 248 -14.73 -12.23 13.17
N GLN A 249 -15.07 -12.41 11.89
CA GLN A 249 -15.86 -11.45 11.13
C GLN A 249 -16.95 -12.20 10.36
N GLY A 250 -18.20 -12.06 10.83
CA GLY A 250 -19.28 -12.94 10.38
C GLY A 250 -18.91 -14.40 10.64
N ASP A 251 -18.97 -15.23 9.61
CA ASP A 251 -18.58 -16.64 9.67
C ASP A 251 -17.10 -16.90 9.33
N TRP A 252 -16.27 -15.86 9.27
CA TRP A 252 -14.84 -15.99 8.96
C TRP A 252 -14.01 -15.92 10.22
N LEU A 253 -13.07 -16.86 10.35
CA LEU A 253 -12.09 -16.93 11.45
C LEU A 253 -10.75 -16.39 10.98
N ASN A 254 -10.18 -15.45 11.74
CA ASN A 254 -8.84 -14.90 11.53
C ASN A 254 -7.80 -15.78 12.18
N LEU A 255 -6.90 -16.35 11.39
CA LEU A 255 -5.79 -17.20 11.85
C LEU A 255 -4.49 -16.41 12.08
N GLY A 256 -4.56 -15.06 12.03
CA GLY A 256 -3.41 -14.17 12.13
C GLY A 256 -2.91 -13.71 10.75
N GLY A 257 -2.21 -12.56 10.69
CA GLY A 257 -1.55 -12.07 9.48
C GLY A 257 -2.44 -11.94 8.24
N ASN A 258 -3.68 -11.47 8.38
CA ASN A 258 -4.68 -11.42 7.31
C ASN A 258 -5.01 -12.78 6.68
N GLN A 259 -4.85 -13.87 7.43
CA GLN A 259 -5.20 -15.21 7.00
C GLN A 259 -6.56 -15.60 7.56
N TRP A 260 -7.48 -16.00 6.69
CA TRP A 260 -8.87 -16.23 7.04
C TRP A 260 -9.39 -17.55 6.48
N ILE A 261 -10.19 -18.26 7.28
CA ILE A 261 -10.95 -19.44 6.86
C ILE A 261 -12.43 -19.22 7.11
N TYR A 262 -13.27 -19.80 6.26
CA TYR A 262 -14.72 -19.83 6.47
C TYR A 262 -15.07 -20.89 7.52
N ASN A 263 -15.73 -20.50 8.60
CA ASN A 263 -16.13 -21.35 9.70
C ASN A 263 -17.37 -22.19 9.33
N ASN A 264 -17.17 -23.19 8.53
CA ASN A 264 -18.23 -24.13 8.17
C ASN A 264 -18.12 -25.40 9.04
N PRO A 265 -19.13 -25.71 9.86
CA PRO A 265 -19.10 -26.87 10.77
C PRO A 265 -18.88 -28.23 10.10
N SER A 266 -19.13 -28.33 8.78
CA SER A 266 -18.92 -29.56 8.02
C SER A 266 -17.44 -29.92 7.84
N TYR A 267 -16.52 -28.94 7.96
CA TYR A 267 -15.09 -29.15 7.76
C TYR A 267 -14.18 -28.30 8.67
N ILE A 268 -14.77 -27.46 9.56
CA ILE A 268 -14.06 -26.72 10.60
C ILE A 268 -14.70 -27.01 11.96
N LYS A 269 -13.90 -27.48 12.91
CA LYS A 269 -14.29 -27.57 14.32
C LYS A 269 -13.65 -26.41 15.05
N TYR A 270 -14.40 -25.32 15.25
CA TYR A 270 -13.94 -24.17 15.99
C TYR A 270 -14.28 -24.31 17.47
N GLN A 271 -13.24 -24.37 18.30
CA GLN A 271 -13.33 -24.29 19.75
C GLN A 271 -12.92 -22.89 20.17
N GLY A 272 -13.89 -21.98 20.21
CA GLY A 272 -13.68 -20.65 20.76
C GLY A 272 -13.70 -20.72 22.29
N GLU A 273 -12.76 -20.05 22.95
CA GLU A 273 -12.96 -19.73 24.34
C GLU A 273 -14.19 -18.83 24.41
N GLN A 274 -15.20 -19.26 25.17
CA GLN A 274 -16.27 -18.37 25.58
C GLN A 274 -15.65 -17.40 26.61
N THR A 275 -15.10 -16.30 26.09
CA THR A 275 -14.88 -15.14 26.94
C THR A 275 -16.27 -14.73 27.46
N PRO A 276 -16.48 -14.59 28.76
CA PRO A 276 -17.66 -13.90 29.26
C PRO A 276 -17.77 -12.59 28.53
N ALA A 277 -18.97 -12.20 28.10
CA ALA A 277 -19.24 -10.99 27.28
C ALA A 277 -18.26 -9.89 27.65
N ALA A 278 -17.41 -9.50 26.70
CA ALA A 278 -16.29 -8.61 26.94
C ALA A 278 -16.81 -7.38 27.69
N SER A 279 -16.54 -7.31 28.98
CA SER A 279 -16.63 -6.05 29.69
C SER A 279 -15.66 -5.14 28.93
N SER A 280 -16.19 -4.12 28.24
CA SER A 280 -15.41 -3.21 27.43
C SER A 280 -14.22 -2.74 28.26
N VAL A 281 -13.00 -3.08 27.85
CA VAL A 281 -11.77 -2.57 28.48
C VAL A 281 -11.53 -1.11 28.15
N VAL A 282 -12.28 -0.59 27.19
CA VAL A 282 -12.25 0.83 26.80
C VAL A 282 -12.68 1.69 27.98
N GLY A 283 -11.89 2.72 28.27
CA GLY A 283 -12.05 3.60 29.42
C GLY A 283 -11.44 3.07 30.73
N LYS A 284 -11.08 1.78 30.79
CA LYS A 284 -10.32 1.21 31.92
C LYS A 284 -8.83 1.54 31.80
N ARG A 285 -8.10 1.31 32.88
CA ARG A 285 -6.63 1.50 32.88
C ARG A 285 -5.91 0.18 32.65
N VAL A 286 -5.00 0.17 31.69
CA VAL A 286 -3.94 -0.84 31.61
C VAL A 286 -2.78 -0.39 32.51
N VAL A 287 -2.28 -1.29 33.35
CA VAL A 287 -1.23 -1.02 34.34
C VAL A 287 -0.11 -2.03 34.16
N SER A 288 1.13 -1.57 34.18
CA SER A 288 2.31 -2.43 34.09
C SER A 288 2.47 -3.28 35.36
N LYS A 289 2.88 -4.52 35.18
CA LYS A 289 3.29 -5.47 36.24
C LYS A 289 4.80 -5.53 36.41
N VAL A 290 5.55 -4.85 35.57
CA VAL A 290 7.02 -4.88 35.52
C VAL A 290 7.57 -3.47 35.34
N ASP A 291 8.80 -3.26 35.74
CA ASP A 291 9.53 -2.02 35.45
C ASP A 291 10.02 -1.98 34.01
N ASN A 292 10.21 -0.78 33.49
CA ASN A 292 10.74 -0.53 32.15
C ASN A 292 9.95 -1.18 31.03
N LEU A 293 8.63 -1.38 31.18
CA LEU A 293 7.77 -1.91 30.11
C LEU A 293 7.68 -0.90 28.97
N ARG A 294 8.09 -1.29 27.78
CA ARG A 294 8.06 -0.43 26.59
C ARG A 294 6.66 -0.10 26.14
N PHE A 295 6.43 1.16 25.75
CA PHE A 295 5.27 1.60 25.00
C PHE A 295 5.73 2.35 23.73
N TYR A 296 4.85 2.42 22.72
CA TYR A 296 5.18 2.79 21.36
C TYR A 296 4.30 3.95 20.91
N ASP A 297 4.79 4.78 19.99
CA ASP A 297 4.03 5.85 19.35
C ASP A 297 3.21 5.38 18.14
N ALA A 298 3.42 4.14 17.71
CA ALA A 298 2.69 3.46 16.64
C ALA A 298 2.26 2.05 17.07
N ALA A 299 1.28 1.47 16.36
CA ALA A 299 0.90 0.06 16.49
C ALA A 299 2.01 -0.84 15.94
N SER A 300 3.07 -1.05 16.71
CA SER A 300 4.33 -1.65 16.28
C SER A 300 5.05 -2.33 17.44
N TRP A 301 5.98 -3.25 17.12
CA TRP A 301 6.94 -3.83 18.04
C TRP A 301 8.39 -3.42 17.70
N ALA A 302 8.57 -2.53 16.74
CA ALA A 302 9.89 -2.13 16.28
C ALA A 302 10.56 -1.14 17.24
N ASP A 303 11.85 -1.29 17.47
CA ASP A 303 12.63 -0.42 18.36
C ASP A 303 12.57 1.06 17.97
N LYS A 304 12.43 1.36 16.68
CA LYS A 304 12.30 2.73 16.16
C LYS A 304 11.01 3.45 16.60
N ASP A 305 9.99 2.71 16.99
CA ASP A 305 8.67 3.21 17.37
C ASP A 305 8.48 3.21 18.90
N VAL A 306 9.54 2.90 19.67
CA VAL A 306 9.52 2.97 21.14
C VAL A 306 9.44 4.42 21.57
N ALA A 307 8.33 4.82 22.18
CA ALA A 307 8.09 6.16 22.70
C ALA A 307 8.64 6.35 24.13
N GLY A 308 8.84 5.24 24.86
CA GLY A 308 9.35 5.27 26.23
C GLY A 308 9.08 3.97 26.99
N THR A 309 9.29 4.02 28.28
CA THR A 309 9.01 2.92 29.21
C THR A 309 8.08 3.37 30.34
N VAL A 310 7.37 2.42 30.93
CA VAL A 310 6.51 2.61 32.10
C VAL A 310 6.84 1.56 33.16
N ASP A 311 6.91 1.99 34.43
CA ASP A 311 7.25 1.11 35.54
C ASP A 311 6.03 0.44 36.15
N GLU A 312 6.28 -0.55 37.01
CA GLU A 312 5.26 -1.29 37.71
C GLU A 312 4.26 -0.36 38.44
N GLY A 313 2.99 -0.68 38.37
CA GLY A 313 1.91 0.10 38.99
C GLY A 313 1.48 1.35 38.20
N LEU A 314 2.23 1.78 37.22
CA LEU A 314 1.89 2.90 36.34
C LEU A 314 1.19 2.39 35.07
N GLY A 315 0.46 3.27 34.37
CA GLY A 315 -0.26 2.87 33.17
C GLY A 315 -1.09 3.96 32.53
N PHE A 316 -1.90 3.57 31.57
CA PHE A 316 -2.61 4.42 30.63
C PHE A 316 -4.10 4.10 30.60
N THR A 317 -4.93 4.98 30.07
CA THR A 317 -6.34 4.72 29.77
C THR A 317 -6.46 4.02 28.42
N ILE A 318 -7.25 2.96 28.35
CA ILE A 318 -7.43 2.15 27.13
C ILE A 318 -8.48 2.80 26.23
N ASP A 319 -8.11 3.04 24.97
CA ASP A 319 -9.00 3.49 23.90
C ASP A 319 -9.50 2.33 23.04
N ALA A 320 -8.60 1.35 22.79
CA ALA A 320 -8.92 0.17 21.98
C ALA A 320 -7.93 -0.97 22.26
N LYS A 321 -8.27 -2.19 21.83
CA LYS A 321 -7.34 -3.30 21.71
C LYS A 321 -7.05 -3.51 20.21
N VAL A 322 -5.79 -3.56 19.82
CA VAL A 322 -5.35 -3.68 18.42
C VAL A 322 -4.44 -4.88 18.24
N SER A 323 -4.42 -5.47 17.05
CA SER A 323 -3.49 -6.55 16.70
C SER A 323 -2.29 -6.00 15.95
N VAL A 324 -1.10 -6.47 16.31
CA VAL A 324 0.17 -6.07 15.71
C VAL A 324 1.00 -7.32 15.49
N ASN A 325 1.18 -7.72 14.23
CA ASN A 325 1.98 -8.89 13.83
C ASN A 325 1.66 -10.16 14.65
N GLY A 326 0.36 -10.47 14.82
CA GLY A 326 -0.10 -11.67 15.52
C GLY A 326 -0.12 -11.56 17.05
N SER A 327 0.28 -10.42 17.63
CA SER A 327 0.17 -10.14 19.05
C SER A 327 -0.77 -8.96 19.31
N ALA A 328 -1.30 -8.81 20.52
CA ALA A 328 -2.21 -7.74 20.85
C ALA A 328 -1.51 -6.60 21.59
N GLN A 329 -1.84 -5.36 21.21
CA GLN A 329 -1.54 -4.15 21.96
C GLN A 329 -2.84 -3.47 22.41
N TYR A 330 -2.78 -2.71 23.48
CA TYR A 330 -3.77 -1.68 23.79
C TYR A 330 -3.33 -0.37 23.12
N LYS A 331 -4.21 0.23 22.31
CA LYS A 331 -4.14 1.65 21.99
C LYS A 331 -4.61 2.40 23.24
N VAL A 332 -3.81 3.34 23.70
CA VAL A 332 -4.01 4.02 24.98
C VAL A 332 -3.73 5.51 24.86
N HIS A 333 -4.20 6.28 25.82
CA HIS A 333 -3.77 7.66 25.99
C HIS A 333 -3.27 7.94 27.41
N ASN A 334 -2.36 8.91 27.55
CA ASN A 334 -1.91 9.44 28.83
C ASN A 334 -2.88 10.52 29.36
N SER A 335 -2.60 11.08 30.52
CA SER A 335 -3.40 12.16 31.14
C SER A 335 -3.46 13.46 30.33
N LYS A 336 -2.59 13.61 29.32
CA LYS A 336 -2.57 14.76 28.39
C LYS A 336 -3.28 14.45 27.07
N GLY A 337 -3.88 13.27 26.93
CA GLY A 337 -4.55 12.84 25.71
C GLY A 337 -3.63 12.33 24.59
N THR A 338 -2.31 12.22 24.82
CA THR A 338 -1.38 11.70 23.83
C THR A 338 -1.56 10.21 23.66
N THR A 339 -1.73 9.76 22.41
CA THR A 339 -1.92 8.35 22.05
C THR A 339 -0.61 7.57 22.06
N PHE A 340 -0.65 6.35 22.60
CA PHE A 340 0.42 5.37 22.59
C PHE A 340 -0.13 3.95 22.40
N TYR A 341 0.78 2.98 22.30
CA TYR A 341 0.47 1.56 22.21
C TYR A 341 1.33 0.78 23.20
N ILE A 342 0.71 -0.12 23.96
CA ILE A 342 1.40 -0.95 24.95
C ILE A 342 0.92 -2.39 24.81
N THR A 343 1.75 -3.36 25.16
CA THR A 343 1.36 -4.78 25.10
C THR A 343 0.06 -5.05 25.85
N ALA A 344 -0.78 -5.94 25.29
CA ALA A 344 -1.96 -6.46 25.95
C ALA A 344 -1.71 -7.86 26.57
N ASN A 345 -0.46 -8.29 26.66
CA ASN A 345 -0.09 -9.57 27.25
C ASN A 345 -0.20 -9.50 28.77
N GLU A 346 -1.06 -10.33 29.32
CA GLU A 346 -1.38 -10.38 30.76
C GLU A 346 -0.18 -10.78 31.65
N SER A 347 0.90 -11.31 31.08
CA SER A 347 2.16 -11.53 31.81
C SER A 347 2.84 -10.22 32.19
N TYR A 348 2.59 -9.13 31.45
CA TYR A 348 3.26 -7.84 31.64
C TYR A 348 2.33 -6.73 32.09
N VAL A 349 1.02 -6.88 31.89
CA VAL A 349 0.02 -5.86 32.25
C VAL A 349 -1.22 -6.47 32.87
N TYR A 350 -1.99 -5.65 33.58
CA TYR A 350 -3.38 -5.97 33.99
C TYR A 350 -4.29 -4.77 33.72
N VAL A 351 -5.59 -5.05 33.60
CA VAL A 351 -6.62 -4.02 33.43
C VAL A 351 -7.41 -3.84 34.70
N LYS A 352 -7.63 -2.60 35.13
CA LYS A 352 -8.44 -2.23 36.30
C LYS A 352 -9.42 -1.12 35.99
#